data_949c3443026c21c731af8f02dc571148
#
_entry.id   949c3443026c21c731af8f02dc571148
#
_cell.length_a   1.000
_cell.length_b   1.000
_cell.length_c   1.000
_cell.angle_alpha   90.00
_cell.angle_beta   90.00
_cell.angle_gamma   90.00
#
_symmetry.space_group_name_H-M   'P 1'
#
loop_
_entity.id
_entity.type
_entity.pdbx_description
1 polymer ?
#
loop_
_entity_poly.entity_id
_entity_poly.type
_entity_poly.pdbx_seq_one_letter_code
_entity_poly.pdbx_strand_id
1 'polypeptide(L)'
;MDIYSGHINKLIEQLSRLPGVGAKSAQRLAFHIINMPQEEVEKLTRTMLDAKANIRYCKECFTLTDKDLCPICANNARDHKTIMVVEHTRDMAAYEKTGKYEGVYHVLHGAISPMLGIGPGDLKIKELILRLEKDVDEVIIATNSSLEGETTAMYLSRLIKPTGIKVTRIASGVPVGGDLEYIDEGTLLRALEGRTQL
;
A
#
# COMPACT_ATOMS: atom_id res chain seq x y z
N MET A 1 29.41 1.11 28.17
CA MET A 1 29.16 0.22 29.32
C MET A 1 27.80 -0.46 29.05
N ASP A 2 27.81 -1.78 28.87
CA ASP A 2 26.58 -2.53 28.70
C ASP A 2 25.89 -2.64 30.06
N ILE A 3 24.76 -1.94 30.21
CA ILE A 3 23.99 -1.91 31.46
C ILE A 3 23.22 -3.22 31.65
N TYR A 4 22.90 -3.93 30.56
CA TYR A 4 22.09 -5.16 30.57
C TYR A 4 22.90 -6.37 30.13
N SER A 5 22.40 -7.59 30.43
CA SER A 5 23.00 -8.84 29.96
C SER A 5 22.99 -8.91 28.43
N GLY A 6 23.93 -9.68 27.88
CA GLY A 6 24.09 -9.80 26.43
C GLY A 6 22.81 -10.26 25.70
N HIS A 7 21.96 -11.09 26.32
CA HIS A 7 20.70 -11.55 25.74
C HIS A 7 19.65 -10.42 25.66
N ILE A 8 19.59 -9.57 26.70
CA ILE A 8 18.70 -8.41 26.71
C ILE A 8 19.11 -7.42 25.64
N ASN A 9 20.41 -7.09 25.55
CA ASN A 9 20.94 -6.16 24.56
C ASN A 9 20.66 -6.64 23.12
N LYS A 10 20.86 -7.94 22.83
CA LYS A 10 20.54 -8.54 21.52
C LYS A 10 19.06 -8.42 21.17
N LEU A 11 18.15 -8.64 22.12
CA LEU A 11 16.72 -8.50 21.89
C LEU A 11 16.36 -7.03 21.60
N ILE A 12 16.88 -6.09 22.37
CA ILE A 12 16.70 -4.65 22.14
C ILE A 12 17.19 -4.25 20.75
N GLU A 13 18.38 -4.73 20.34
CA GLU A 13 18.95 -4.47 19.02
C GLU A 13 18.03 -4.96 17.90
N GLN A 14 17.52 -6.20 17.98
CA GLN A 14 16.63 -6.73 16.95
C GLN A 14 15.32 -5.96 16.87
N LEU A 15 14.73 -5.60 18.01
CA LEU A 15 13.50 -4.81 18.05
C LEU A 15 13.70 -3.38 17.52
N SER A 16 14.87 -2.77 17.74
CA SER A 16 15.18 -1.43 17.22
C SER A 16 15.37 -1.37 15.70
N ARG A 17 15.53 -2.52 15.02
CA ARG A 17 15.57 -2.61 13.55
C ARG A 17 14.17 -2.51 12.92
N LEU A 18 13.12 -2.61 13.73
CA LEU A 18 11.76 -2.49 13.22
C LEU A 18 11.43 -1.02 12.90
N PRO A 19 10.83 -0.73 11.72
CA PRO A 19 10.46 0.63 11.36
C PRO A 19 9.57 1.30 12.42
N GLY A 20 9.90 2.51 12.83
CA GLY A 20 9.14 3.24 13.84
C GLY A 20 9.46 2.83 15.29
N VAL A 21 10.33 1.85 15.52
CA VAL A 21 10.74 1.42 16.87
C VAL A 21 12.09 2.06 17.22
N GLY A 22 12.06 3.17 17.96
CA GLY A 22 13.27 3.80 18.48
C GLY A 22 13.85 3.04 19.69
N ALA A 23 15.08 3.38 20.11
CA ALA A 23 15.81 2.69 21.18
C ALA A 23 15.00 2.56 22.49
N LYS A 24 14.30 3.63 22.93
CA LYS A 24 13.46 3.59 24.15
C LYS A 24 12.28 2.62 24.01
N SER A 25 11.62 2.60 22.83
CA SER A 25 10.50 1.68 22.56
C SER A 25 10.99 0.25 22.47
N ALA A 26 12.12 0.00 21.81
CA ALA A 26 12.76 -1.32 21.73
C ALA A 26 13.08 -1.87 23.13
N GLN A 27 13.64 -1.05 23.99
CA GLN A 27 13.92 -1.42 25.38
C GLN A 27 12.64 -1.80 26.15
N ARG A 28 11.59 -0.97 26.04
CA ARG A 28 10.30 -1.27 26.69
C ARG A 28 9.68 -2.56 26.19
N LEU A 29 9.71 -2.80 24.88
CA LEU A 29 9.22 -4.04 24.26
C LEU A 29 10.03 -5.26 24.73
N ALA A 30 11.36 -5.15 24.78
CA ALA A 30 12.22 -6.23 25.25
C ALA A 30 11.90 -6.63 26.68
N PHE A 31 11.77 -5.69 27.60
CA PHE A 31 11.39 -5.98 28.98
C PHE A 31 9.98 -6.53 29.10
N HIS A 32 9.04 -6.05 28.27
CA HIS A 32 7.70 -6.61 28.24
C HIS A 32 7.74 -8.10 27.82
N ILE A 33 8.43 -8.41 26.73
CA ILE A 33 8.57 -9.79 26.22
C ILE A 33 9.23 -10.70 27.25
N ILE A 34 10.27 -10.24 27.94
CA ILE A 34 10.97 -11.02 28.99
C ILE A 34 10.03 -11.37 30.16
N ASN A 35 9.09 -10.47 30.48
CA ASN A 35 8.15 -10.66 31.59
C ASN A 35 6.84 -11.38 31.15
N MET A 36 6.65 -11.66 29.86
CA MET A 36 5.51 -12.44 29.40
C MET A 36 5.67 -13.93 29.78
N PRO A 37 4.55 -14.67 29.96
CA PRO A 37 4.59 -16.12 30.04
C PRO A 37 5.28 -16.73 28.81
N GLN A 38 6.04 -17.78 29.03
CA GLN A 38 6.81 -18.42 27.95
C GLN A 38 5.91 -18.87 26.78
N GLU A 39 4.73 -19.40 27.06
CA GLU A 39 3.75 -19.84 26.05
C GLU A 39 3.32 -18.68 25.12
N GLU A 40 3.15 -17.48 25.65
CA GLU A 40 2.78 -16.30 24.86
C GLU A 40 3.94 -15.85 23.96
N VAL A 41 5.18 -15.92 24.46
CA VAL A 41 6.37 -15.61 23.64
C VAL A 41 6.52 -16.62 22.51
N GLU A 42 6.34 -17.92 22.80
CA GLU A 42 6.39 -18.98 21.79
C GLU A 42 5.28 -18.80 20.74
N LYS A 43 4.07 -18.47 21.16
CA LYS A 43 2.94 -18.19 20.26
C LYS A 43 3.23 -17.00 19.36
N LEU A 44 3.75 -15.90 19.90
CA LEU A 44 4.14 -14.71 19.13
C LEU A 44 5.20 -15.06 18.10
N THR A 45 6.25 -15.75 18.51
CA THR A 45 7.37 -16.15 17.64
C THR A 45 6.89 -17.07 16.52
N ARG A 46 6.07 -18.08 16.84
CA ARG A 46 5.46 -18.97 15.86
C ARG A 46 4.62 -18.22 14.85
N THR A 47 3.75 -17.31 15.32
CA THR A 47 2.89 -16.50 14.44
C THR A 47 3.71 -15.65 13.45
N MET A 48 4.84 -15.05 13.91
CA MET A 48 5.74 -14.30 13.02
C MET A 48 6.36 -15.18 11.94
N LEU A 49 6.84 -16.38 12.32
CA LEU A 49 7.46 -17.34 11.39
C LEU A 49 6.41 -17.86 10.39
N ASP A 50 5.24 -18.23 10.86
CA ASP A 50 4.13 -18.73 10.02
C ASP A 50 3.67 -17.68 9.03
N ALA A 51 3.49 -16.43 9.46
CA ALA A 51 3.15 -15.33 8.57
C ALA A 51 4.24 -15.13 7.50
N LYS A 52 5.52 -15.13 7.88
CA LYS A 52 6.62 -14.98 6.92
C LYS A 52 6.71 -16.13 5.92
N ALA A 53 6.40 -17.36 6.35
CA ALA A 53 6.48 -18.55 5.51
C ALA A 53 5.30 -18.70 4.54
N ASN A 54 4.10 -18.27 4.95
CA ASN A 54 2.86 -18.54 4.22
C ASN A 54 2.33 -17.36 3.41
N ILE A 55 2.69 -16.12 3.76
CA ILE A 55 2.24 -14.94 3.02
C ILE A 55 3.03 -14.81 1.71
N ARG A 56 2.30 -14.64 0.62
CA ARG A 56 2.79 -14.45 -0.75
C ARG A 56 2.00 -13.37 -1.47
N TYR A 57 2.37 -13.06 -2.69
CA TYR A 57 1.60 -12.17 -3.54
C TYR A 57 0.45 -12.91 -4.23
N CYS A 58 -0.72 -12.28 -4.26
CA CYS A 58 -1.84 -12.71 -5.11
C CYS A 58 -1.39 -12.74 -6.57
N LYS A 59 -1.67 -13.83 -7.28
CA LYS A 59 -1.27 -14.00 -8.69
C LYS A 59 -1.89 -12.96 -9.64
N GLU A 60 -3.01 -12.33 -9.27
CA GLU A 60 -3.71 -11.35 -10.10
C GLU A 60 -3.39 -9.91 -9.72
N CYS A 61 -3.51 -9.54 -8.46
CA CYS A 61 -3.43 -8.14 -8.02
C CYS A 61 -2.17 -7.79 -7.23
N PHE A 62 -1.32 -8.77 -6.92
CA PHE A 62 -0.08 -8.63 -6.17
C PHE A 62 -0.25 -8.13 -4.73
N THR A 63 -1.46 -8.09 -4.16
CA THR A 63 -1.61 -7.89 -2.72
C THR A 63 -1.08 -9.08 -1.93
N LEU A 64 -0.81 -8.88 -0.65
CA LEU A 64 -0.38 -9.94 0.25
C LEU A 64 -1.55 -10.88 0.58
N THR A 65 -1.33 -12.19 0.49
CA THR A 65 -2.33 -13.23 0.77
C THR A 65 -1.66 -14.55 1.13
N ASP A 66 -2.39 -15.42 1.80
CA ASP A 66 -1.99 -16.81 2.08
C ASP A 66 -2.43 -17.82 1.00
N LYS A 67 -3.20 -17.35 0.01
CA LYS A 67 -3.75 -18.16 -1.11
C LYS A 67 -3.18 -17.72 -2.45
N ASP A 68 -3.48 -18.46 -3.49
CA ASP A 68 -3.12 -18.11 -4.87
C ASP A 68 -3.82 -16.83 -5.33
N LEU A 69 -5.10 -16.69 -5.01
CA LEU A 69 -5.88 -15.46 -5.20
C LEU A 69 -6.32 -14.91 -3.85
N CYS A 70 -6.22 -13.60 -3.69
CA CYS A 70 -6.77 -12.92 -2.52
C CYS A 70 -8.31 -12.98 -2.52
N PRO A 71 -8.97 -12.75 -1.38
CA PRO A 71 -10.44 -12.80 -1.29
C PRO A 71 -11.15 -11.89 -2.30
N ILE A 72 -10.55 -10.75 -2.67
CA ILE A 72 -11.14 -9.82 -3.65
C ILE A 72 -11.05 -10.39 -5.07
N CYS A 73 -9.88 -10.86 -5.50
CA CYS A 73 -9.71 -11.43 -6.84
C CYS A 73 -10.44 -12.77 -7.02
N ALA A 74 -10.66 -13.52 -5.94
CA ALA A 74 -11.41 -14.76 -5.96
C ALA A 74 -12.95 -14.56 -5.95
N ASN A 75 -13.41 -13.35 -5.69
CA ASN A 75 -14.84 -13.05 -5.59
C ASN A 75 -15.43 -12.69 -6.98
N ASN A 76 -16.21 -13.58 -7.54
CA ASN A 76 -16.87 -13.39 -8.84
C ASN A 76 -17.98 -12.32 -8.83
N ALA A 77 -18.42 -11.86 -7.66
CA ALA A 77 -19.39 -10.76 -7.55
C ALA A 77 -18.74 -9.37 -7.73
N ARG A 78 -17.40 -9.30 -7.75
CA ARG A 78 -16.66 -8.05 -8.00
C ARG A 78 -16.63 -7.74 -9.50
N ASP A 79 -16.61 -6.47 -9.83
CA ASP A 79 -16.39 -6.03 -11.21
C ASP A 79 -14.91 -6.15 -11.59
N HIS A 80 -14.59 -7.22 -12.33
CA HIS A 80 -13.22 -7.48 -12.78
C HIS A 80 -12.80 -6.62 -13.98
N LYS A 81 -13.71 -5.82 -14.56
CA LYS A 81 -13.42 -4.91 -15.67
C LYS A 81 -12.93 -3.54 -15.18
N THR A 82 -13.12 -3.22 -13.90
CA THR A 82 -12.64 -1.99 -13.27
C THR A 82 -11.49 -2.29 -12.32
N ILE A 83 -10.29 -1.78 -12.63
CA ILE A 83 -9.07 -2.03 -11.85
C ILE A 83 -8.61 -0.74 -11.18
N MET A 84 -8.53 -0.73 -9.84
CA MET A 84 -7.90 0.36 -9.10
C MET A 84 -6.43 0.06 -8.83
N VAL A 85 -5.54 0.91 -9.30
CA VAL A 85 -4.09 0.79 -9.13
C VAL A 85 -3.65 1.59 -7.92
N VAL A 86 -3.03 0.91 -6.94
CA VAL A 86 -2.54 1.50 -5.69
C VAL A 86 -1.05 1.21 -5.48
N GLU A 87 -0.37 2.00 -4.66
CA GLU A 87 1.05 1.79 -4.39
C GLU A 87 1.30 0.60 -3.46
N HIS A 88 0.47 0.44 -2.40
CA HIS A 88 0.69 -0.58 -1.37
C HIS A 88 -0.60 -1.31 -0.98
N THR A 89 -0.45 -2.49 -0.41
CA THR A 89 -1.58 -3.27 0.15
C THR A 89 -2.38 -2.50 1.21
N ARG A 90 -1.72 -1.62 1.98
CA ARG A 90 -2.39 -0.77 2.98
C ARG A 90 -3.35 0.25 2.34
N ASP A 91 -3.01 0.76 1.16
CA ASP A 91 -3.83 1.71 0.43
C ASP A 91 -5.09 1.02 -0.09
N MET A 92 -4.93 -0.19 -0.66
CA MET A 92 -6.05 -1.07 -1.01
C MET A 92 -6.98 -1.31 0.19
N ALA A 93 -6.42 -1.63 1.36
CA ALA A 93 -7.20 -1.87 2.57
C ALA A 93 -7.96 -0.62 3.04
N ALA A 94 -7.44 0.58 2.79
CA ALA A 94 -8.13 1.83 3.10
C ALA A 94 -9.37 2.02 2.21
N TYR A 95 -9.28 1.72 0.91
CA TYR A 95 -10.45 1.76 0.01
C TYR A 95 -11.49 0.69 0.34
N GLU A 96 -11.07 -0.54 0.66
CA GLU A 96 -11.99 -1.62 1.05
C GLU A 96 -12.81 -1.26 2.30
N LYS A 97 -12.22 -0.53 3.27
CA LYS A 97 -12.95 -0.06 4.45
C LYS A 97 -14.10 0.88 4.12
N THR A 98 -14.10 1.53 2.97
CA THR A 98 -15.23 2.38 2.55
C THR A 98 -16.49 1.58 2.24
N GLY A 99 -16.34 0.30 1.86
CA GLY A 99 -17.44 -0.58 1.44
C GLY A 99 -18.18 -0.14 0.17
N LYS A 100 -17.59 0.79 -0.63
CA LYS A 100 -18.23 1.38 -1.81
C LYS A 100 -17.58 1.01 -3.14
N TYR A 101 -16.35 0.51 -3.09
CA TYR A 101 -15.65 0.11 -4.31
C TYR A 101 -15.97 -1.34 -4.65
N GLU A 102 -16.50 -1.56 -5.84
CA GLU A 102 -16.95 -2.89 -6.32
C GLU A 102 -15.97 -3.54 -7.30
N GLY A 103 -14.98 -2.79 -7.80
CA GLY A 103 -13.95 -3.29 -8.70
C GLY A 103 -12.87 -4.13 -8.00
N VAL A 104 -11.82 -4.46 -8.74
CA VAL A 104 -10.64 -5.17 -8.25
C VAL A 104 -9.42 -4.25 -8.20
N TYR A 105 -8.33 -4.70 -7.58
CA TYR A 105 -7.13 -3.87 -7.38
C TYR A 105 -5.93 -4.39 -8.16
N HIS A 106 -4.92 -3.53 -8.29
CA HIS A 106 -3.56 -3.89 -8.64
C HIS A 106 -2.57 -3.12 -7.77
N VAL A 107 -1.68 -3.83 -7.07
CA VAL A 107 -0.71 -3.26 -6.13
C VAL A 107 0.65 -3.19 -6.79
N LEU A 108 1.21 -1.96 -6.89
CA LEU A 108 2.48 -1.71 -7.55
C LEU A 108 3.71 -2.05 -6.68
N HIS A 109 3.56 -2.07 -5.35
CA HIS A 109 4.62 -2.18 -4.34
C HIS A 109 5.58 -1.00 -4.30
N GLY A 110 5.11 0.19 -4.63
CA GLY A 110 5.85 1.44 -4.55
C GLY A 110 5.40 2.46 -5.58
N ALA A 111 6.21 3.50 -5.75
CA ALA A 111 6.06 4.54 -6.76
C ALA A 111 7.40 4.78 -7.47
N ILE A 112 7.36 5.30 -8.69
CA ILE A 112 8.57 5.70 -9.43
C ILE A 112 9.25 6.84 -8.68
N SER A 113 10.49 6.63 -8.26
CA SER A 113 11.30 7.61 -7.53
C SER A 113 12.74 7.60 -8.04
N PRO A 114 13.09 8.48 -8.98
CA PRO A 114 14.47 8.58 -9.49
C PRO A 114 15.48 8.88 -8.38
N MET A 115 15.09 9.65 -7.37
CA MET A 115 15.97 9.97 -6.24
C MET A 115 16.33 8.75 -5.39
N LEU A 116 15.43 7.76 -5.31
CA LEU A 116 15.65 6.49 -4.60
C LEU A 116 16.13 5.38 -5.55
N GLY A 117 16.35 5.68 -6.83
CA GLY A 117 16.74 4.70 -7.84
C GLY A 117 15.62 3.72 -8.21
N ILE A 118 14.35 4.02 -7.88
CA ILE A 118 13.21 3.16 -8.18
C ILE A 118 12.64 3.53 -9.54
N GLY A 119 12.82 2.63 -10.51
CA GLY A 119 12.29 2.76 -11.87
C GLY A 119 11.01 1.93 -12.08
N PRO A 120 10.39 2.05 -13.27
CA PRO A 120 9.21 1.27 -13.62
C PRO A 120 9.42 -0.25 -13.57
N GLY A 121 10.66 -0.71 -13.80
CA GLY A 121 11.03 -2.13 -13.75
C GLY A 121 11.05 -2.74 -12.35
N ASP A 122 11.15 -1.91 -11.32
CA ASP A 122 11.15 -2.34 -9.91
C ASP A 122 9.73 -2.51 -9.35
N LEU A 123 8.74 -2.03 -10.10
CA LEU A 123 7.32 -2.02 -9.71
C LEU A 123 6.53 -3.06 -10.52
N LYS A 124 5.34 -3.41 -10.03
CA LYS A 124 4.43 -4.35 -10.72
C LYS A 124 3.67 -3.74 -11.91
N ILE A 125 4.35 -2.88 -12.68
CA ILE A 125 3.78 -2.19 -13.84
C ILE A 125 3.69 -3.13 -15.05
N LYS A 126 4.72 -3.94 -15.31
CA LYS A 126 4.69 -4.93 -16.39
C LYS A 126 3.52 -5.91 -16.23
N GLU A 127 3.32 -6.39 -15.01
CA GLU A 127 2.24 -7.31 -14.67
C GLU A 127 0.86 -6.63 -14.80
N LEU A 128 0.76 -5.33 -14.50
CA LEU A 128 -0.46 -4.56 -14.78
C LEU A 128 -0.75 -4.56 -16.28
N ILE A 129 0.20 -4.19 -17.12
CA ILE A 129 -0.01 -4.11 -18.58
C ILE A 129 -0.44 -5.47 -19.14
N LEU A 130 0.19 -6.56 -18.74
CA LEU A 130 -0.24 -7.92 -19.14
C LEU A 130 -1.67 -8.25 -18.69
N ARG A 131 -2.09 -7.74 -17.53
CA ARG A 131 -3.44 -7.91 -17.03
C ARG A 131 -4.46 -7.15 -17.88
N LEU A 132 -4.07 -6.00 -18.44
CA LEU A 132 -4.94 -5.18 -19.30
C LEU A 132 -5.17 -5.77 -20.69
N GLU A 133 -4.50 -6.84 -21.09
CA GLU A 133 -4.80 -7.62 -22.31
C GLU A 133 -6.14 -8.38 -22.19
N LYS A 134 -6.68 -8.52 -20.97
CA LYS A 134 -8.01 -9.06 -20.71
C LYS A 134 -9.06 -7.96 -20.95
N ASP A 135 -10.33 -8.33 -20.83
CA ASP A 135 -11.49 -7.43 -20.97
C ASP A 135 -11.60 -6.47 -19.79
N VAL A 136 -10.88 -5.33 -19.88
CA VAL A 136 -10.82 -4.25 -18.87
C VAL A 136 -11.39 -2.97 -19.48
N ASP A 137 -12.39 -2.39 -18.82
CA ASP A 137 -13.06 -1.17 -19.27
C ASP A 137 -12.42 0.09 -18.67
N GLU A 138 -12.01 0.04 -17.40
CA GLU A 138 -11.48 1.20 -16.69
C GLU A 138 -10.30 0.85 -15.77
N VAL A 139 -9.29 1.72 -15.79
CA VAL A 139 -8.18 1.75 -14.81
C VAL A 139 -8.27 3.05 -14.01
N ILE A 140 -8.52 2.91 -12.71
CA ILE A 140 -8.54 4.02 -11.76
C ILE A 140 -7.15 4.12 -11.11
N ILE A 141 -6.41 5.19 -11.36
CA ILE A 141 -5.11 5.41 -10.75
C ILE A 141 -5.30 6.06 -9.38
N ALA A 142 -4.94 5.33 -8.33
CA ALA A 142 -5.09 5.73 -6.93
C ALA A 142 -3.74 5.73 -6.19
N THR A 143 -2.68 6.20 -6.87
CA THR A 143 -1.38 6.49 -6.24
C THR A 143 -1.49 7.74 -5.36
N ASN A 144 -0.60 7.86 -4.37
CA ASN A 144 -0.59 8.99 -3.44
C ASN A 144 -0.44 10.34 -4.16
N SER A 145 -0.85 11.43 -3.53
CA SER A 145 -0.69 12.80 -4.04
C SER A 145 0.73 13.37 -3.80
N SER A 146 1.74 12.50 -3.64
CA SER A 146 3.16 12.86 -3.59
C SER A 146 3.72 13.08 -5.00
N LEU A 147 4.91 13.68 -5.10
CA LEU A 147 5.59 13.87 -6.37
C LEU A 147 5.82 12.52 -7.09
N GLU A 148 6.24 11.50 -6.36
CA GLU A 148 6.45 10.15 -6.86
C GLU A 148 5.14 9.51 -7.33
N GLY A 149 4.06 9.65 -6.55
CA GLY A 149 2.74 9.13 -6.90
C GLY A 149 2.15 9.81 -8.14
N GLU A 150 2.33 11.14 -8.30
CA GLU A 150 1.92 11.87 -9.51
C GLU A 150 2.76 11.46 -10.73
N THR A 151 4.08 11.33 -10.55
CA THR A 151 4.99 10.84 -11.61
C THR A 151 4.57 9.45 -12.08
N THR A 152 4.25 8.56 -11.13
CA THR A 152 3.77 7.21 -11.42
C THR A 152 2.44 7.24 -12.15
N ALA A 153 1.50 8.10 -11.72
CA ALA A 153 0.20 8.26 -12.36
C ALA A 153 0.33 8.73 -13.82
N MET A 154 1.18 9.73 -14.08
CA MET A 154 1.44 10.20 -15.44
C MET A 154 2.08 9.13 -16.31
N TYR A 155 3.04 8.38 -15.76
CA TYR A 155 3.67 7.27 -16.47
C TYR A 155 2.66 6.20 -16.88
N LEU A 156 1.84 5.72 -15.93
CA LEU A 156 0.79 4.73 -16.18
C LEU A 156 -0.23 5.24 -17.19
N SER A 157 -0.68 6.48 -17.06
CA SER A 157 -1.62 7.10 -17.99
C SER A 157 -1.09 7.09 -19.43
N ARG A 158 0.19 7.42 -19.63
CA ARG A 158 0.83 7.39 -20.96
C ARG A 158 0.94 5.99 -21.55
N LEU A 159 1.14 4.97 -20.70
CA LEU A 159 1.21 3.58 -21.14
C LEU A 159 -0.17 3.00 -21.49
N ILE A 160 -1.21 3.36 -20.72
CA ILE A 160 -2.53 2.73 -20.82
C ILE A 160 -3.42 3.42 -21.85
N LYS A 161 -3.42 4.75 -21.93
CA LYS A 161 -4.28 5.50 -22.88
C LYS A 161 -4.26 4.99 -24.32
N PRO A 162 -3.09 4.62 -24.91
CA PRO A 162 -3.06 4.10 -26.29
C PRO A 162 -3.82 2.79 -26.50
N THR A 163 -4.12 2.03 -25.44
CA THR A 163 -4.90 0.78 -25.53
C THR A 163 -6.39 1.02 -25.70
N GLY A 164 -6.88 2.26 -25.54
CA GLY A 164 -8.31 2.60 -25.58
C GLY A 164 -9.05 2.38 -24.26
N ILE A 165 -8.40 1.82 -23.24
CA ILE A 165 -8.98 1.65 -21.91
C ILE A 165 -9.17 3.01 -21.25
N LYS A 166 -10.32 3.23 -20.62
CA LYS A 166 -10.59 4.44 -19.84
C LYS A 166 -9.65 4.55 -18.66
N VAL A 167 -8.89 5.65 -18.59
CA VAL A 167 -7.97 5.93 -17.46
C VAL A 167 -8.50 7.11 -16.68
N THR A 168 -8.77 6.87 -15.40
CA THR A 168 -9.22 7.90 -14.46
C THR A 168 -8.24 8.01 -13.30
N ARG A 169 -8.35 9.10 -12.54
CA ARG A 169 -7.58 9.34 -11.31
C ARG A 169 -8.55 9.67 -10.19
N ILE A 170 -8.22 9.22 -8.98
CA ILE A 170 -8.95 9.66 -7.79
C ILE A 170 -8.92 11.19 -7.69
N ALA A 171 -10.01 11.78 -7.23
CA ALA A 171 -10.11 13.21 -7.01
C ALA A 171 -9.10 13.69 -5.96
N SER A 172 -8.53 14.87 -6.20
CA SER A 172 -7.67 15.58 -5.26
C SER A 172 -8.34 16.89 -4.88
N GLY A 173 -8.31 17.25 -3.59
CA GLY A 173 -8.93 18.50 -3.17
C GLY A 173 -9.09 18.61 -1.66
N VAL A 174 -9.95 19.53 -1.24
CA VAL A 174 -10.22 19.81 0.17
C VAL A 174 -10.86 18.59 0.84
N PRO A 175 -10.37 18.13 1.98
CA PRO A 175 -10.96 17.02 2.72
C PRO A 175 -12.33 17.43 3.28
N VAL A 176 -13.24 16.47 3.37
CA VAL A 176 -14.56 16.67 3.97
C VAL A 176 -14.43 17.08 5.44
N GLY A 177 -15.08 18.18 5.83
CA GLY A 177 -15.00 18.73 7.18
C GLY A 177 -13.78 19.62 7.45
N GLY A 178 -12.96 19.91 6.42
CA GLY A 178 -11.86 20.87 6.54
C GLY A 178 -12.31 22.31 6.30
N ASP A 179 -11.84 23.26 7.12
CA ASP A 179 -12.03 24.68 6.91
C ASP A 179 -11.02 25.20 5.88
N LEU A 180 -11.50 25.97 4.89
CA LEU A 180 -10.68 26.43 3.77
C LEU A 180 -9.47 27.27 4.19
N GLU A 181 -9.58 28.02 5.30
CA GLU A 181 -8.50 28.87 5.80
C GLU A 181 -7.24 28.10 6.28
N TYR A 182 -7.40 26.80 6.59
CA TYR A 182 -6.27 25.94 7.03
C TYR A 182 -5.72 25.04 5.93
N ILE A 183 -6.25 25.16 4.72
CA ILE A 183 -5.82 24.36 3.57
C ILE A 183 -4.71 25.11 2.82
N ASP A 184 -3.64 24.38 2.47
CA ASP A 184 -2.53 24.94 1.69
C ASP A 184 -2.96 25.36 0.27
N GLU A 185 -2.24 26.33 -0.29
CA GLU A 185 -2.54 26.93 -1.60
C GLU A 185 -2.54 25.87 -2.73
N GLY A 186 -1.67 24.88 -2.69
CA GLY A 186 -1.59 23.83 -3.71
C GLY A 186 -2.82 22.93 -3.71
N THR A 187 -3.31 22.56 -2.53
CA THR A 187 -4.54 21.78 -2.36
C THR A 187 -5.78 22.59 -2.80
N LEU A 188 -5.84 23.88 -2.47
CA LEU A 188 -6.94 24.77 -2.94
C LEU A 188 -6.93 24.91 -4.45
N LEU A 189 -5.76 25.09 -5.08
CA LEU A 189 -5.63 25.17 -6.53
C LEU A 189 -6.13 23.89 -7.21
N ARG A 190 -5.71 22.72 -6.72
CA ARG A 190 -6.17 21.42 -7.25
C ARG A 190 -7.67 21.23 -7.10
N ALA A 191 -8.25 21.65 -5.97
CA ALA A 191 -9.70 21.61 -5.75
C ALA A 191 -10.46 22.51 -6.74
N LEU A 192 -9.92 23.71 -7.03
CA LEU A 192 -10.49 24.63 -8.00
C LEU A 192 -10.42 24.09 -9.44
N GLU A 193 -9.27 23.50 -9.82
CA GLU A 193 -9.08 22.90 -11.15
C GLU A 193 -9.96 21.66 -11.35
N GLY A 194 -10.08 20.82 -10.30
CA GLY A 194 -10.89 19.60 -10.29
C GLY A 194 -12.38 19.81 -9.98
N ARG A 195 -12.87 21.05 -9.94
CA ARG A 195 -14.28 21.34 -9.62
C ARG A 195 -15.24 20.66 -10.60
N THR A 196 -16.32 20.12 -10.06
CA THR A 196 -17.39 19.48 -10.84
C THR A 196 -18.65 20.35 -10.86
N GLN A 197 -19.44 20.19 -11.91
CA GLN A 197 -20.75 20.83 -11.98
C GLN A 197 -21.73 20.13 -11.01
N LEU A 198 -22.53 20.89 -10.30
CA LEU A 198 -23.57 20.37 -9.40
C LEU A 198 -24.86 20.12 -10.17
#